data_c4d3b2b47125c3f6f676e2c7c25176d2
#
_entry.id   c4d3b2b47125c3f6f676e2c7c25176d2
#
_cell.length_a   1.000
_cell.length_b   1.000
_cell.length_c   1.000
_cell.angle_alpha   90.00
_cell.angle_beta   90.00
_cell.angle_gamma   90.00
#
_symmetry.space_group_name_H-M   'P 1'
#
loop_
_entity.id
_entity.type
_entity.pdbx_description
1 polymer ?
#
loop_
_entity_poly.entity_id
_entity_poly.type
_entity_poly.pdbx_seq_one_letter_code
_entity_poly.pdbx_strand_id
1 'polypeptide(L)'
;APLRNKYFFGEGYTYGSQLTKRGPGSERLYSKGDVDEIPKWIHRLVITPLYKANVIPEGFVNSAVINDYKPGGCIVSHIDPPHIFERPIVSVSFFSESALSFGCKFSFKPIRVSKPVLTLPMARGCVTLLSGYAADHITHCVRPEDIVSRRAVIILRRVRDDAPRLEPLLEVVSPSRKRVIMTVDSDSDSCQGEKNLSDSSSDDNIKPVKVNSKVICLSEDLNHKDGRSHTTCSPKSVKR
;
A
#
# COMPACT_ATOMS: atom_id res chain seq x y z
N ALA A 1 7.85 17.27 -2.08
CA ALA A 1 7.81 15.99 -2.84
C ALA A 1 7.94 14.86 -1.85
N PRO A 2 7.24 13.75 -2.02
CA PRO A 2 7.21 12.66 -1.03
C PRO A 2 8.52 11.88 -0.88
N LEU A 3 9.60 12.24 -1.56
CA LEU A 3 10.90 11.56 -1.53
C LEU A 3 10.76 10.03 -1.73
N ARG A 4 9.84 9.65 -2.63
CA ARG A 4 9.48 8.27 -2.92
C ARG A 4 9.34 8.07 -4.43
N ASN A 5 9.98 7.02 -4.94
CA ASN A 5 9.74 6.53 -6.30
C ASN A 5 8.73 5.38 -6.25
N LYS A 6 7.87 5.29 -7.25
CA LYS A 6 6.81 4.28 -7.33
C LYS A 6 6.86 3.60 -8.70
N TYR A 7 6.88 2.26 -8.69
CA TYR A 7 6.93 1.44 -9.90
C TYR A 7 5.78 0.45 -9.89
N PHE A 8 4.98 0.43 -10.96
CA PHE A 8 3.86 -0.50 -11.14
C PHE A 8 4.25 -1.65 -12.05
N PHE A 9 3.72 -2.85 -11.76
CA PHE A 9 3.88 -4.04 -12.56
C PHE A 9 2.59 -4.87 -12.57
N GLY A 10 2.29 -5.53 -13.69
CA GLY A 10 1.07 -6.28 -13.94
C GLY A 10 -0.09 -5.33 -14.15
N GLU A 11 -0.77 -4.95 -13.12
CA GLU A 11 -1.87 -3.98 -13.17
C GLU A 11 -1.52 -2.73 -12.35
N GLY A 12 -1.64 -1.57 -12.99
CA GLY A 12 -1.44 -0.27 -12.36
C GLY A 12 -2.72 0.56 -12.37
N TYR A 13 -2.79 1.58 -11.54
CA TYR A 13 -3.94 2.48 -11.47
C TYR A 13 -3.51 3.94 -11.28
N THR A 14 -4.40 4.84 -11.64
CA THR A 14 -4.21 6.29 -11.50
C THR A 14 -5.38 6.94 -10.76
N TYR A 15 -5.06 7.98 -10.00
CA TYR A 15 -6.00 8.87 -9.32
C TYR A 15 -5.61 10.35 -9.48
N GLY A 16 -4.76 10.63 -10.45
CA GLY A 16 -4.14 11.94 -10.65
C GLY A 16 -4.81 12.82 -11.70
N SER A 17 -4.00 13.66 -12.36
CA SER A 17 -4.41 14.66 -13.35
C SER A 17 -5.08 14.09 -14.60
N GLN A 18 -4.97 12.79 -14.83
CA GLN A 18 -5.59 12.09 -15.96
C GLN A 18 -7.09 11.85 -15.78
N LEU A 19 -7.64 12.09 -14.59
CA LEU A 19 -9.05 11.87 -14.29
C LEU A 19 -9.85 13.16 -14.37
N THR A 20 -11.01 13.10 -15.02
CA THR A 20 -11.97 14.22 -15.06
C THR A 20 -12.62 14.47 -13.70
N LYS A 21 -12.81 13.41 -12.91
CA LYS A 21 -13.28 13.49 -11.52
C LYS A 21 -12.15 13.02 -10.61
N ARG A 22 -11.95 13.71 -9.48
CA ARG A 22 -10.93 13.38 -8.48
C ARG A 22 -11.62 13.04 -7.16
N GLY A 23 -10.99 12.16 -6.38
CA GLY A 23 -11.45 11.78 -5.06
C GLY A 23 -11.67 10.28 -4.93
N PRO A 24 -11.99 9.79 -3.72
CA PRO A 24 -12.27 8.38 -3.48
C PRO A 24 -13.33 7.83 -4.43
N GLY A 25 -13.08 6.66 -5.02
CA GLY A 25 -13.97 6.01 -5.99
C GLY A 25 -13.76 6.45 -7.44
N SER A 26 -12.89 7.43 -7.68
CA SER A 26 -12.55 7.88 -9.05
C SER A 26 -11.35 7.16 -9.63
N GLU A 27 -10.66 6.34 -8.85
CA GLU A 27 -9.49 5.57 -9.30
C GLU A 27 -9.85 4.64 -10.45
N ARG A 28 -8.95 4.54 -11.42
CA ARG A 28 -9.11 3.72 -12.63
C ARG A 28 -7.81 2.96 -12.89
N LEU A 29 -7.93 1.71 -13.34
CA LEU A 29 -6.80 0.98 -13.89
C LEU A 29 -6.33 1.63 -15.19
N TYR A 30 -5.04 1.55 -15.47
CA TYR A 30 -4.51 1.80 -16.80
C TYR A 30 -5.09 0.80 -17.81
N SER A 31 -5.04 1.12 -19.08
CA SER A 31 -5.44 0.20 -20.14
C SER A 31 -4.56 -1.05 -20.11
N LYS A 32 -5.10 -2.19 -20.55
CA LYS A 32 -4.32 -3.43 -20.63
C LYS A 32 -3.11 -3.24 -21.56
N GLY A 33 -1.94 -3.65 -21.08
CA GLY A 33 -0.68 -3.53 -21.81
C GLY A 33 0.10 -2.23 -21.61
N ASP A 34 -0.47 -1.24 -20.90
CA ASP A 34 0.23 0.01 -20.59
C ASP A 34 1.22 -0.13 -19.42
N VAL A 35 1.12 -1.21 -18.64
CA VAL A 35 1.97 -1.50 -17.50
C VAL A 35 2.76 -2.78 -17.76
N ASP A 36 4.05 -2.75 -17.47
CA ASP A 36 4.93 -3.91 -17.63
C ASP A 36 4.45 -5.09 -16.78
N GLU A 37 4.70 -6.32 -17.26
CA GLU A 37 4.44 -7.53 -16.49
C GLU A 37 5.24 -7.57 -15.19
N ILE A 38 4.74 -8.32 -14.21
CA ILE A 38 5.48 -8.53 -12.95
C ILE A 38 6.79 -9.23 -13.27
N PRO A 39 7.96 -8.64 -12.93
CA PRO A 39 9.26 -9.21 -13.24
C PRO A 39 9.45 -10.62 -12.68
N LYS A 40 10.10 -11.49 -13.43
CA LYS A 40 10.35 -12.89 -13.03
C LYS A 40 11.08 -13.00 -11.68
N TRP A 41 11.92 -12.03 -11.33
CA TRP A 41 12.60 -12.02 -10.04
C TRP A 41 11.65 -11.75 -8.87
N ILE A 42 10.61 -10.92 -9.03
CA ILE A 42 9.56 -10.73 -8.01
C ILE A 42 8.79 -12.03 -7.82
N HIS A 43 8.43 -12.71 -8.92
CA HIS A 43 7.80 -14.03 -8.82
C HIS A 43 8.68 -15.00 -8.05
N ARG A 44 9.94 -15.15 -8.44
CA ARG A 44 10.86 -16.13 -7.85
C ARG A 44 11.18 -15.84 -6.39
N LEU A 45 11.50 -14.59 -6.06
CA LEU A 45 12.07 -14.22 -4.75
C LEU A 45 11.05 -13.76 -3.72
N VAL A 46 9.84 -13.36 -4.16
CA VAL A 46 8.83 -12.80 -3.27
C VAL A 46 7.53 -13.58 -3.35
N ILE A 47 6.91 -13.68 -4.52
CA ILE A 47 5.56 -14.25 -4.67
C ILE A 47 5.56 -15.76 -4.40
N THR A 48 6.47 -16.51 -5.06
CA THR A 48 6.54 -17.97 -4.90
C THR A 48 6.85 -18.41 -3.46
N PRO A 49 7.76 -17.77 -2.70
CA PRO A 49 7.94 -18.06 -1.27
C PRO A 49 6.67 -17.85 -0.45
N LEU A 50 5.89 -16.78 -0.71
CA LEU A 50 4.63 -16.51 -0.01
C LEU A 50 3.57 -17.58 -0.30
N TYR A 51 3.49 -18.06 -1.55
CA TYR A 51 2.61 -19.18 -1.91
C TYR A 51 3.02 -20.47 -1.19
N LYS A 52 4.31 -20.83 -1.24
CA LYS A 52 4.84 -22.03 -0.57
C LYS A 52 4.64 -21.98 0.95
N ALA A 53 4.69 -20.80 1.55
CA ALA A 53 4.42 -20.61 2.97
C ALA A 53 2.92 -20.52 3.32
N ASN A 54 2.02 -20.69 2.35
CA ASN A 54 0.57 -20.54 2.50
C ASN A 54 0.14 -19.18 3.10
N VAL A 55 0.91 -18.13 2.82
CA VAL A 55 0.57 -16.76 3.24
C VAL A 55 -0.55 -16.19 2.38
N ILE A 56 -0.53 -16.49 1.09
CA ILE A 56 -1.55 -16.15 0.10
C ILE A 56 -1.77 -17.33 -0.86
N PRO A 57 -2.97 -17.46 -1.46
CA PRO A 57 -3.25 -18.51 -2.45
C PRO A 57 -2.40 -18.38 -3.71
N GLU A 58 -2.06 -19.48 -4.34
CA GLU A 58 -1.42 -19.47 -5.66
C GLU A 58 -2.32 -18.78 -6.70
N GLY A 59 -1.72 -17.99 -7.59
CA GLY A 59 -2.45 -17.20 -8.58
C GLY A 59 -3.17 -15.95 -8.04
N PHE A 60 -3.06 -15.66 -6.74
CA PHE A 60 -3.71 -14.48 -6.16
C PHE A 60 -3.17 -13.17 -6.73
N VAL A 61 -1.84 -13.04 -6.89
CA VAL A 61 -1.19 -11.78 -7.24
C VAL A 61 -1.24 -11.53 -8.75
N ASN A 62 -1.84 -10.41 -9.16
CA ASN A 62 -1.80 -9.90 -10.54
C ASN A 62 -1.31 -8.44 -10.63
N SER A 63 -1.03 -7.80 -9.50
CA SER A 63 -0.49 -6.44 -9.41
C SER A 63 0.61 -6.37 -8.37
N ALA A 64 1.72 -5.74 -8.72
CA ALA A 64 2.81 -5.46 -7.80
C ALA A 64 3.22 -3.99 -7.91
N VAL A 65 3.55 -3.38 -6.77
CA VAL A 65 4.08 -2.02 -6.69
C VAL A 65 5.32 -2.01 -5.85
N ILE A 66 6.38 -1.38 -6.34
CA ILE A 66 7.55 -1.06 -5.52
C ILE A 66 7.46 0.41 -5.12
N ASN A 67 7.47 0.68 -3.82
CA ASN A 67 7.73 2.02 -3.30
C ASN A 67 9.15 2.05 -2.75
N ASP A 68 10.01 2.90 -3.34
CA ASP A 68 11.39 3.12 -2.92
C ASP A 68 11.48 4.50 -2.23
N TYR A 69 11.61 4.49 -0.92
CA TYR A 69 11.66 5.68 -0.09
C TYR A 69 13.10 6.10 0.17
N LYS A 70 13.40 7.37 -0.08
CA LYS A 70 14.59 8.05 0.44
C LYS A 70 14.36 8.45 1.91
N PRO A 71 15.40 8.74 2.71
CA PRO A 71 15.23 9.28 4.07
C PRO A 71 14.26 10.46 4.09
N GLY A 72 13.32 10.45 5.02
CA GLY A 72 12.22 11.42 5.09
C GLY A 72 11.09 11.20 4.08
N GLY A 73 11.16 10.15 3.27
CA GLY A 73 10.10 9.77 2.33
C GLY A 73 8.82 9.33 3.05
N CYS A 74 7.67 9.48 2.39
CA CYS A 74 6.39 9.24 3.03
C CYS A 74 5.30 8.82 2.03
N ILE A 75 4.16 8.39 2.57
CA ILE A 75 2.89 8.28 1.86
C ILE A 75 1.79 8.81 2.77
N VAL A 76 0.95 9.71 2.23
CA VAL A 76 -0.17 10.32 2.98
C VAL A 76 -1.21 9.29 3.41
N SER A 77 -2.08 9.69 4.36
CA SER A 77 -3.15 8.83 4.85
C SER A 77 -4.12 8.48 3.73
N HIS A 78 -4.34 7.18 3.52
CA HIS A 78 -5.23 6.64 2.49
C HIS A 78 -5.79 5.28 2.90
N ILE A 79 -6.75 4.83 2.14
CA ILE A 79 -7.23 3.45 2.08
C ILE A 79 -6.97 2.97 0.65
N ASP A 80 -6.40 1.78 0.48
CA ASP A 80 -6.30 1.18 -0.85
C ASP A 80 -7.70 0.97 -1.42
N PRO A 81 -7.99 1.44 -2.67
CA PRO A 81 -9.34 1.47 -3.21
C PRO A 81 -10.02 0.09 -3.23
N PRO A 82 -11.12 -0.14 -2.48
CA PRO A 82 -11.76 -1.44 -2.39
C PRO A 82 -12.48 -1.87 -3.68
N HIS A 83 -12.82 -0.90 -4.54
CA HIS A 83 -13.39 -1.16 -5.85
C HIS A 83 -12.34 -1.54 -6.91
N ILE A 84 -11.05 -1.37 -6.59
CA ILE A 84 -9.93 -1.78 -7.45
C ILE A 84 -9.32 -3.09 -6.95
N PHE A 85 -9.11 -3.23 -5.64
CA PHE A 85 -8.32 -4.31 -5.07
C PHE A 85 -9.11 -5.21 -4.12
N GLU A 86 -8.89 -6.51 -4.28
CA GLU A 86 -9.30 -7.51 -3.30
C GLU A 86 -8.41 -7.45 -2.06
N ARG A 87 -8.79 -8.18 -1.02
CA ARG A 87 -8.03 -8.33 0.23
C ARG A 87 -7.50 -9.77 0.36
N PRO A 88 -6.36 -9.97 1.01
CA PRO A 88 -5.52 -8.95 1.68
C PRO A 88 -4.65 -8.13 0.72
N ILE A 89 -4.25 -6.93 1.15
CA ILE A 89 -3.09 -6.23 0.58
C ILE A 89 -1.86 -6.76 1.29
N VAL A 90 -0.87 -7.21 0.54
CA VAL A 90 0.34 -7.82 1.11
C VAL A 90 1.52 -6.89 0.86
N SER A 91 2.34 -6.65 1.88
CA SER A 91 3.56 -5.86 1.72
C SER A 91 4.77 -6.58 2.30
N VAL A 92 5.90 -6.51 1.60
CA VAL A 92 7.19 -7.07 2.02
C VAL A 92 8.20 -5.94 2.12
N SER A 93 8.79 -5.75 3.30
CA SER A 93 9.69 -4.64 3.61
C SER A 93 11.14 -5.00 3.39
N PHE A 94 11.92 -4.09 2.76
CA PHE A 94 13.33 -4.27 2.42
C PHE A 94 14.17 -3.09 2.90
N PHE A 95 15.45 -3.32 3.07
CA PHE A 95 16.56 -2.43 3.39
C PHE A 95 16.56 -1.96 4.84
N SER A 96 15.57 -1.19 5.28
CA SER A 96 15.54 -0.64 6.63
C SER A 96 14.21 -0.88 7.33
N GLU A 97 14.22 -0.70 8.62
CA GLU A 97 13.03 -0.64 9.46
C GLU A 97 12.23 0.64 9.19
N SER A 98 10.96 0.59 9.53
CA SER A 98 10.01 1.68 9.37
C SER A 98 8.81 1.47 10.27
N ALA A 99 7.73 2.24 10.07
CA ALA A 99 6.46 2.00 10.70
C ALA A 99 5.29 2.28 9.75
N LEU A 100 4.17 1.60 9.98
CA LEU A 100 2.89 1.86 9.35
C LEU A 100 1.95 2.46 10.40
N SER A 101 1.52 3.69 10.19
CA SER A 101 0.65 4.42 11.11
C SER A 101 -0.80 4.37 10.65
N PHE A 102 -1.71 4.08 11.58
CA PHE A 102 -3.16 3.93 11.32
C PHE A 102 -3.97 5.00 12.05
N GLY A 103 -5.08 5.42 11.42
CA GLY A 103 -6.09 6.28 12.03
C GLY A 103 -5.60 7.71 12.28
N CYS A 104 -4.57 8.16 11.58
CA CYS A 104 -4.14 9.55 11.61
C CYS A 104 -4.53 10.28 10.33
N LYS A 105 -4.65 11.59 10.42
CA LYS A 105 -4.74 12.49 9.26
C LYS A 105 -3.32 12.95 8.94
N PHE A 106 -2.80 12.53 7.79
CA PHE A 106 -1.54 13.01 7.27
C PHE A 106 -1.74 13.39 5.80
N SER A 107 -1.63 14.67 5.49
CA SER A 107 -1.76 15.22 4.15
C SER A 107 -0.88 16.46 3.99
N PHE A 108 -0.57 16.83 2.73
CA PHE A 108 0.25 18.01 2.41
C PHE A 108 -0.59 19.22 2.01
N LYS A 109 -1.79 19.01 1.46
CA LYS A 109 -2.65 20.09 0.93
C LYS A 109 -4.10 19.91 1.40
N PRO A 110 -4.57 20.64 2.40
CA PRO A 110 -3.76 21.43 3.35
C PRO A 110 -2.87 20.53 4.20
N ILE A 111 -1.82 21.10 4.77
CA ILE A 111 -0.96 20.35 5.71
C ILE A 111 -1.79 20.01 6.94
N ARG A 112 -1.97 18.72 7.17
CA ARG A 112 -2.68 18.19 8.35
C ARG A 112 -1.89 17.00 8.87
N VAL A 113 -1.61 17.04 10.16
CA VAL A 113 -0.94 15.93 10.86
C VAL A 113 -1.66 15.72 12.17
N SER A 114 -2.15 14.51 12.41
CA SER A 114 -2.67 14.12 13.71
C SER A 114 -1.91 12.92 14.27
N LYS A 115 -2.01 12.70 15.57
CA LYS A 115 -1.42 11.53 16.21
C LYS A 115 -2.08 10.25 15.68
N PRO A 116 -1.32 9.20 15.34
CA PRO A 116 -1.89 7.92 14.94
C PRO A 116 -2.56 7.21 16.12
N VAL A 117 -3.64 6.48 15.84
CA VAL A 117 -4.28 5.59 16.80
C VAL A 117 -3.41 4.37 17.08
N LEU A 118 -2.74 3.88 16.05
CA LEU A 118 -1.80 2.75 16.13
C LEU A 118 -0.60 3.02 15.23
N THR A 119 0.58 2.73 15.72
CA THR A 119 1.82 2.67 14.93
C THR A 119 2.33 1.23 14.98
N LEU A 120 2.40 0.58 13.82
CA LEU A 120 2.87 -0.78 13.66
C LEU A 120 4.33 -0.76 13.21
N PRO A 121 5.29 -1.20 14.04
CA PRO A 121 6.68 -1.32 13.62
C PRO A 121 6.83 -2.33 12.47
N MET A 122 7.64 -1.97 11.47
CA MET A 122 7.91 -2.75 10.27
C MET A 122 9.39 -3.06 10.20
N ALA A 123 9.76 -4.27 10.63
CA ALA A 123 11.13 -4.73 10.53
C ALA A 123 11.54 -5.00 9.06
N ARG A 124 12.83 -4.96 8.76
CA ARG A 124 13.36 -5.44 7.48
C ARG A 124 13.00 -6.92 7.28
N GLY A 125 12.52 -7.28 6.10
CA GLY A 125 12.09 -8.64 5.77
C GLY A 125 10.69 -9.02 6.27
N CYS A 126 10.00 -8.16 7.03
CA CYS A 126 8.66 -8.49 7.49
C CYS A 126 7.64 -8.49 6.32
N VAL A 127 6.68 -9.40 6.43
CA VAL A 127 5.51 -9.49 5.57
C VAL A 127 4.30 -9.03 6.35
N THR A 128 3.56 -8.06 5.81
CA THR A 128 2.34 -7.54 6.42
C THR A 128 1.15 -7.86 5.54
N LEU A 129 0.10 -8.42 6.12
CA LEU A 129 -1.19 -8.63 5.46
C LEU A 129 -2.20 -7.64 6.04
N LEU A 130 -2.72 -6.79 5.17
CA LEU A 130 -3.72 -5.79 5.53
C LEU A 130 -5.08 -6.27 5.02
N SER A 131 -6.01 -6.52 5.95
CA SER A 131 -7.34 -7.05 5.66
C SER A 131 -8.38 -6.58 6.67
N GLY A 132 -9.66 -6.79 6.35
CA GLY A 132 -10.79 -6.43 7.21
C GLY A 132 -10.79 -4.96 7.59
N TYR A 133 -11.13 -4.63 8.82
CA TYR A 133 -11.27 -3.25 9.29
C TYR A 133 -10.04 -2.38 9.01
N ALA A 134 -8.84 -2.94 9.18
CA ALA A 134 -7.58 -2.23 8.93
C ALA A 134 -7.34 -1.87 7.46
N ALA A 135 -7.90 -2.64 6.53
CA ALA A 135 -7.80 -2.39 5.09
C ALA A 135 -8.93 -1.51 4.55
N ASP A 136 -10.13 -1.58 5.16
CA ASP A 136 -11.35 -1.06 4.55
C ASP A 136 -11.94 0.17 5.26
N HIS A 137 -11.63 0.36 6.56
CA HIS A 137 -12.31 1.35 7.38
C HIS A 137 -11.39 2.32 8.11
N ILE A 138 -10.10 2.04 8.19
CA ILE A 138 -9.13 2.93 8.84
C ILE A 138 -8.01 3.30 7.87
N THR A 139 -7.71 4.58 7.76
CA THR A 139 -6.61 5.06 6.93
C THR A 139 -5.27 4.62 7.48
N HIS A 140 -4.31 4.41 6.59
CA HIS A 140 -2.93 4.15 6.94
C HIS A 140 -1.97 5.05 6.16
N CYS A 141 -0.78 5.28 6.72
CA CYS A 141 0.26 6.11 6.12
C CYS A 141 1.65 5.65 6.57
N VAL A 142 2.67 6.11 5.84
CA VAL A 142 4.06 6.07 6.29
C VAL A 142 4.51 7.51 6.48
N ARG A 143 4.92 7.88 7.71
CA ARG A 143 5.30 9.23 8.05
C ARG A 143 6.78 9.48 7.75
N PRO A 144 7.19 10.73 7.46
CA PRO A 144 8.58 11.05 7.16
C PRO A 144 9.57 10.64 8.28
N GLU A 145 9.16 10.79 9.54
CA GLU A 145 9.96 10.42 10.70
C GLU A 145 10.23 8.92 10.82
N ASP A 146 9.38 8.08 10.20
CA ASP A 146 9.52 6.63 10.21
C ASP A 146 10.46 6.11 9.11
N ILE A 147 10.98 6.98 8.24
CA ILE A 147 11.93 6.65 7.16
C ILE A 147 13.27 7.33 7.46
N VAL A 148 14.05 6.73 8.33
CA VAL A 148 15.37 7.25 8.74
C VAL A 148 16.44 6.97 7.69
N SER A 149 16.36 5.82 7.03
CA SER A 149 17.25 5.41 5.94
C SER A 149 16.46 4.90 4.75
N ARG A 150 17.12 4.65 3.60
CA ARG A 150 16.45 4.14 2.41
C ARG A 150 15.68 2.88 2.74
N ARG A 151 14.40 2.86 2.37
CA ARG A 151 13.49 1.72 2.52
C ARG A 151 12.82 1.41 1.19
N ALA A 152 12.73 0.14 0.84
CA ALA A 152 11.81 -0.28 -0.21
C ALA A 152 10.72 -1.19 0.37
N VAL A 153 9.56 -1.18 -0.27
CA VAL A 153 8.49 -2.12 0.00
C VAL A 153 7.90 -2.60 -1.32
N ILE A 154 7.71 -3.91 -1.43
CA ILE A 154 6.96 -4.52 -2.52
C ILE A 154 5.56 -4.79 -2.00
N ILE A 155 4.57 -4.17 -2.65
CA ILE A 155 3.14 -4.33 -2.34
C ILE A 155 2.57 -5.24 -3.40
N LEU A 156 1.99 -6.37 -2.98
CA LEU A 156 1.36 -7.37 -3.83
C LEU A 156 -0.15 -7.33 -3.64
N ARG A 157 -0.90 -7.34 -4.74
CA ARG A 157 -2.34 -7.15 -4.74
C ARG A 157 -3.02 -8.03 -5.78
N ARG A 158 -4.30 -8.28 -5.55
CA ARG A 158 -5.24 -8.80 -6.55
C ARG A 158 -6.12 -7.65 -7.00
N VAL A 159 -6.02 -7.29 -8.28
CA VAL A 159 -6.98 -6.40 -8.92
C VAL A 159 -8.25 -7.20 -9.21
N ARG A 160 -9.40 -6.61 -8.88
CA ARG A 160 -10.73 -7.17 -9.14
C ARG A 160 -10.99 -7.27 -10.64
N ASP A 161 -11.72 -8.29 -11.05
CA ASP A 161 -12.03 -8.50 -12.46
C ASP A 161 -12.99 -7.42 -13.01
N ASP A 162 -13.82 -6.84 -12.13
CA ASP A 162 -14.78 -5.76 -12.42
C ASP A 162 -14.22 -4.34 -12.19
N ALA A 163 -12.93 -4.22 -11.86
CA ALA A 163 -12.32 -2.91 -11.60
C ALA A 163 -12.36 -2.00 -12.84
N PRO A 164 -12.80 -0.72 -12.68
CA PRO A 164 -12.93 0.19 -13.80
C PRO A 164 -11.57 0.57 -14.38
N ARG A 165 -11.49 0.68 -15.71
CA ARG A 165 -10.27 1.05 -16.47
C ARG A 165 -10.44 2.39 -17.15
N LEU A 166 -9.31 3.01 -17.46
CA LEU A 166 -9.27 4.11 -18.42
C LEU A 166 -9.66 3.57 -19.80
N GLU A 167 -10.48 4.34 -20.52
CA GLU A 167 -10.72 4.08 -21.95
C GLU A 167 -9.38 4.14 -22.68
N PRO A 168 -9.13 3.23 -23.62
CA PRO A 168 -7.98 3.35 -24.51
C PRO A 168 -8.06 4.69 -25.22
N LEU A 169 -7.01 5.49 -25.17
CA LEU A 169 -6.92 6.63 -26.05
C LEU A 169 -6.97 6.08 -27.48
N LEU A 170 -8.03 6.39 -28.22
CA LEU A 170 -8.10 6.08 -29.65
C LEU A 170 -6.85 6.74 -30.27
N GLU A 171 -5.88 5.91 -30.63
CA GLU A 171 -4.65 6.38 -31.27
C GLU A 171 -5.02 7.11 -32.55
N VAL A 172 -4.83 8.43 -32.56
CA VAL A 172 -4.52 9.13 -33.79
C VAL A 172 -3.15 8.61 -34.19
N VAL A 173 -3.14 7.72 -35.18
CA VAL A 173 -1.97 7.00 -35.66
C VAL A 173 -0.85 7.98 -35.94
N SER A 174 0.18 7.98 -35.09
CA SER A 174 1.52 8.49 -35.41
C SER A 174 2.52 7.42 -34.99
N PRO A 175 3.37 6.93 -35.89
CA PRO A 175 4.28 5.85 -35.58
C PRO A 175 5.48 6.35 -34.78
N SER A 176 5.81 5.60 -33.75
CA SER A 176 7.04 5.57 -32.97
C SER A 176 7.06 6.33 -31.63
N ARG A 177 7.08 5.53 -30.60
CA ARG A 177 8.04 5.47 -29.47
C ARG A 177 7.40 4.75 -28.30
N LYS A 178 7.95 3.57 -27.97
CA LYS A 178 7.72 2.93 -26.67
C LYS A 178 8.10 3.92 -25.58
N ARG A 179 7.11 4.39 -24.81
CA ARG A 179 7.30 5.26 -23.66
C ARG A 179 7.47 4.40 -22.41
N VAL A 180 8.64 4.44 -21.85
CA VAL A 180 8.83 4.13 -20.44
C VAL A 180 8.11 5.24 -19.66
N ILE A 181 6.97 4.94 -19.05
CA ILE A 181 6.25 5.90 -18.20
C ILE A 181 6.96 5.94 -16.86
N MET A 182 7.95 6.81 -16.71
CA MET A 182 8.39 7.30 -15.42
C MET A 182 7.38 8.37 -14.98
N THR A 183 6.41 8.02 -14.16
CA THR A 183 5.59 9.03 -13.48
C THR A 183 6.40 9.56 -12.31
N VAL A 184 6.97 10.72 -12.47
CA VAL A 184 7.36 11.56 -11.35
C VAL A 184 6.04 12.11 -10.82
N ASP A 185 5.50 11.48 -9.77
CA ASP A 185 4.32 12.00 -9.09
C ASP A 185 4.68 13.36 -8.45
N SER A 186 4.42 14.42 -9.16
CA SER A 186 4.16 15.69 -8.51
C SER A 186 2.77 15.55 -7.90
N ASP A 187 2.73 15.15 -6.63
CA ASP A 187 1.51 15.10 -5.85
C ASP A 187 0.90 16.51 -5.76
N SER A 188 0.15 16.89 -6.78
CA SER A 188 -0.84 17.95 -6.66
C SER A 188 -2.13 17.29 -6.15
N ASP A 189 -2.09 16.90 -4.87
CA ASP A 189 -3.23 16.38 -4.15
C ASP A 189 -4.19 17.53 -3.85
N SER A 190 -5.13 17.76 -4.76
CA SER A 190 -6.26 18.66 -4.53
C SER A 190 -7.48 17.83 -4.16
N CYS A 191 -7.51 17.33 -2.93
CA CYS A 191 -8.76 16.92 -2.30
C CYS A 191 -9.52 18.19 -1.86
N GLN A 192 -10.35 18.74 -2.74
CA GLN A 192 -11.42 19.64 -2.35
C GLN A 192 -12.71 18.83 -2.25
N GLY A 193 -13.18 18.68 -1.05
CA GLY A 193 -14.46 18.10 -0.69
C GLY A 193 -14.81 18.54 0.71
N GLU A 194 -15.05 19.85 0.88
CA GLU A 194 -15.67 20.36 2.10
C GLU A 194 -17.14 19.99 2.09
N LYS A 195 -17.53 19.12 3.00
CA LYS A 195 -18.86 19.19 3.61
C LYS A 195 -18.67 19.40 5.09
N ASN A 196 -19.06 20.60 5.51
CA ASN A 196 -19.23 20.98 6.89
C ASN A 196 -20.09 19.94 7.61
N LEU A 197 -19.51 19.30 8.61
CA LEU A 197 -20.29 18.66 9.67
C LEU A 197 -19.89 19.33 10.98
N SER A 198 -20.91 19.96 11.54
CA SER A 198 -20.96 20.59 12.83
C SER A 198 -20.42 19.68 13.94
N ASP A 199 -19.57 20.27 14.78
CA ASP A 199 -19.18 19.74 16.07
C ASP A 199 -20.43 19.43 16.93
N SER A 200 -20.61 18.15 17.22
CA SER A 200 -21.34 17.73 18.40
C SER A 200 -20.44 16.78 19.18
N SER A 201 -19.92 17.32 20.28
CA SER A 201 -19.23 16.57 21.33
C SER A 201 -20.20 15.56 21.93
N SER A 202 -19.90 14.29 21.77
CA SER A 202 -20.40 13.22 22.63
C SER A 202 -19.24 12.27 22.93
N ASP A 203 -18.86 12.25 24.21
CA ASP A 203 -18.02 11.24 24.82
C ASP A 203 -18.70 9.87 24.68
N ASP A 204 -18.25 9.09 23.73
CA ASP A 204 -18.66 7.70 23.63
C ASP A 204 -17.47 6.77 23.84
N ASN A 205 -17.62 5.97 24.88
CA ASN A 205 -16.82 4.82 25.32
C ASN A 205 -16.42 3.95 24.11
N ILE A 206 -15.25 4.22 23.53
CA ILE A 206 -14.69 3.42 22.43
C ILE A 206 -14.15 2.12 23.03
N LYS A 207 -14.91 1.04 22.89
CA LYS A 207 -14.40 -0.32 23.12
C LYS A 207 -13.18 -0.56 22.24
N PRO A 208 -12.12 -1.22 22.72
CA PRO A 208 -10.93 -1.47 21.90
C PRO A 208 -11.29 -2.35 20.70
N VAL A 209 -11.19 -1.78 19.53
CA VAL A 209 -11.37 -2.50 18.26
C VAL A 209 -10.13 -3.35 18.02
N LYS A 210 -10.29 -4.68 17.94
CA LYS A 210 -9.22 -5.57 17.50
C LYS A 210 -8.89 -5.30 16.04
N VAL A 211 -7.77 -4.66 15.79
CA VAL A 211 -7.23 -4.48 14.45
C VAL A 211 -6.65 -5.83 14.01
N ASN A 212 -7.35 -6.52 13.11
CA ASN A 212 -6.86 -7.76 12.51
C ASN A 212 -5.82 -7.43 11.43
N SER A 213 -4.61 -7.06 11.84
CA SER A 213 -3.44 -7.04 10.98
C SER A 213 -2.52 -8.17 11.40
N LYS A 214 -2.19 -9.07 10.48
CA LYS A 214 -1.23 -10.15 10.73
C LYS A 214 0.13 -9.71 10.20
N VAL A 215 1.11 -9.59 11.10
CA VAL A 215 2.52 -9.38 10.73
C VAL A 215 3.21 -10.72 10.84
N ILE A 216 3.81 -11.17 9.73
CA ILE A 216 4.60 -12.38 9.67
C ILE A 216 6.05 -11.93 9.41
N CYS A 217 6.94 -12.16 10.37
CA CYS A 217 8.38 -11.99 10.15
C CYS A 217 8.94 -13.29 9.59
N LEU A 218 9.46 -13.24 8.36
CA LEU A 218 10.26 -14.32 7.82
C LEU A 218 11.70 -14.09 8.29
N SER A 219 12.14 -14.83 9.33
CA SER A 219 13.52 -14.83 9.76
C SER A 219 14.39 -15.56 8.73
N GLU A 220 15.59 -15.03 8.46
CA GLU A 220 16.62 -15.66 7.63
C GLU A 220 17.22 -16.88 8.36
N ASP A 221 16.51 -17.99 8.44
CA ASP A 221 17.10 -19.29 8.77
C ASP A 221 17.12 -20.15 7.50
N LEU A 222 18.02 -19.81 6.57
CA LEU A 222 18.34 -20.61 5.40
C LEU A 222 19.41 -21.68 5.69
N ASN A 223 19.57 -22.12 6.96
CA ASN A 223 20.36 -23.30 7.28
C ASN A 223 19.82 -23.95 8.56
N HIS A 224 18.83 -24.82 8.47
CA HIS A 224 18.85 -26.17 9.03
C HIS A 224 17.51 -26.87 8.77
N LYS A 225 17.61 -28.19 8.58
CA LYS A 225 16.53 -29.15 8.41
C LYS A 225 15.60 -29.16 9.62
N ASP A 226 14.30 -29.32 9.32
CA ASP A 226 13.24 -29.82 10.18
C ASP A 226 12.89 -29.03 11.45
N GLY A 227 11.67 -28.50 11.46
CA GLY A 227 11.03 -27.99 12.67
C GLY A 227 10.22 -26.73 12.47
N ARG A 228 8.91 -26.88 12.27
CA ARG A 228 7.95 -25.78 12.28
C ARG A 228 7.96 -25.08 13.62
N SER A 229 8.34 -23.82 13.66
CA SER A 229 7.94 -22.94 14.77
C SER A 229 7.29 -21.68 14.22
N HIS A 230 5.98 -21.59 14.33
CA HIS A 230 5.24 -20.37 14.10
C HIS A 230 5.33 -19.49 15.35
N THR A 231 6.19 -18.49 15.33
CA THR A 231 6.20 -17.46 16.37
C THR A 231 5.24 -16.37 15.99
N THR A 232 4.04 -16.37 16.58
CA THR A 232 3.11 -15.25 16.51
C THR A 232 3.52 -14.22 17.56
N CYS A 233 4.03 -13.06 17.14
CA CYS A 233 4.20 -11.92 18.04
C CYS A 233 2.83 -11.34 18.37
N SER A 234 2.30 -11.67 19.54
CA SER A 234 1.14 -10.98 20.09
C SER A 234 1.54 -9.59 20.59
N PRO A 235 0.76 -8.54 20.33
CA PRO A 235 1.05 -7.21 20.88
C PRO A 235 0.90 -7.27 22.41
N LYS A 236 1.97 -6.90 23.13
CA LYS A 236 1.92 -6.71 24.58
C LYS A 236 0.92 -5.60 24.88
N SER A 237 -0.09 -5.90 25.69
CA SER A 237 -0.99 -4.89 26.24
C SER A 237 -0.20 -3.93 27.11
N VAL A 238 -0.13 -2.67 26.72
CA VAL A 238 0.37 -1.60 27.58
C VAL A 238 -0.74 -1.30 28.57
N LYS A 239 -0.57 -1.78 29.80
CA LYS A 239 -1.29 -1.23 30.96
C LYS A 239 -0.77 0.19 31.21
N ARG A 240 -1.69 1.10 31.47
CA ARG A 240 -1.36 2.41 32.04
C ARG A 240 -0.52 2.28 33.26
#